data_e7a256737a90d916352ffad8fc513d30
#
_entry.id   e7a256737a90d916352ffad8fc513d30
#
_cell.length_a   1.000
_cell.length_b   1.000
_cell.length_c   1.000
_cell.angle_alpha   90.00
_cell.angle_beta   90.00
_cell.angle_gamma   90.00
#
_symmetry.space_group_name_H-M   'P 1'
#
loop_
_entity.id
_entity.type
_entity.pdbx_description
1 polymer ?
#
loop_
_entity_poly.entity_id
_entity_poly.type
_entity_poly.pdbx_seq_one_letter_code
_entity_poly.pdbx_strand_id
1 'polypeptide(L)'
;MKVIAINGSPRKKWNTATMLEKALEGAASEGAETEIIHLYDLNFKGCTSCFVCKLKDGKSYGKCAMKDELTHVLEKLRDVDAVILGSPIYLGNCTGEMRSFIERFIFPYLVYSTSPMSIIS
;
A
#
# COMPACT_ATOMS: atom_id res chain seq x y z
N MET A 1 -13.03 -6.16 11.73
CA MET A 1 -12.49 -5.16 10.79
C MET A 1 -10.99 -5.04 10.99
N LYS A 2 -10.25 -4.97 9.92
CA LYS A 2 -8.80 -4.79 9.97
C LYS A 2 -8.37 -3.51 9.26
N VAL A 3 -7.52 -2.72 9.92
CA VAL A 3 -7.01 -1.45 9.39
C VAL A 3 -5.49 -1.47 9.42
N ILE A 4 -4.86 -1.16 8.29
CA ILE A 4 -3.40 -1.09 8.20
C ILE A 4 -3.00 0.33 7.83
N ALA A 5 -2.03 0.87 8.59
CA ALA A 5 -1.42 2.16 8.27
C ALA A 5 -0.07 1.92 7.60
N ILE A 6 0.21 2.69 6.56
CA ILE A 6 1.47 2.65 5.83
C ILE A 6 2.24 3.91 6.13
N ASN A 7 3.38 3.77 6.78
CA ASN A 7 4.25 4.90 7.11
C ASN A 7 5.30 5.08 6.02
N GLY A 8 5.21 6.18 5.29
CA GLY A 8 6.16 6.56 4.25
C GLY A 8 7.29 7.47 4.75
N SER A 9 7.45 7.62 6.05
CA SER A 9 8.54 8.40 6.65
C SER A 9 9.72 7.49 7.00
N PRO A 10 10.96 7.96 6.83
CA PRO A 10 12.12 7.22 7.34
C PRO A 10 12.18 7.19 8.87
N ARG A 11 11.40 8.02 9.54
CA ARG A 11 11.39 8.12 11.00
C ARG A 11 10.18 7.39 11.55
N LYS A 12 10.43 6.43 12.45
CA LYS A 12 9.39 5.58 13.01
C LYS A 12 8.64 6.19 14.19
N LYS A 13 9.15 7.30 14.76
CA LYS A 13 8.60 7.89 16.00
C LYS A 13 8.29 9.38 15.91
N TRP A 14 8.32 9.95 14.72
CA TRP A 14 8.10 11.39 14.56
C TRP A 14 6.66 11.66 14.06
N ASN A 15 6.44 12.86 13.53
CA ASN A 15 5.09 13.37 13.26
C ASN A 15 4.20 12.43 12.45
N THR A 16 4.69 11.91 11.33
CA THR A 16 3.89 11.02 10.48
C THR A 16 3.48 9.76 11.22
N ALA A 17 4.45 9.10 11.86
CA ALA A 17 4.17 7.88 12.62
C ALA A 17 3.21 8.15 13.77
N THR A 18 3.39 9.26 14.48
CA THR A 18 2.51 9.64 15.60
C THR A 18 1.07 9.83 15.12
N MET A 19 0.87 10.51 14.00
CA MET A 19 -0.46 10.72 13.44
C MET A 19 -1.10 9.39 13.03
N LEU A 20 -0.31 8.51 12.40
CA LEU A 20 -0.81 7.19 12.00
C LEU A 20 -1.17 6.34 13.20
N GLU A 21 -0.34 6.36 14.25
CA GLU A 21 -0.62 5.62 15.48
C GLU A 21 -1.91 6.12 16.15
N LYS A 22 -2.13 7.43 16.17
CA LYS A 22 -3.36 8.00 16.73
C LYS A 22 -4.59 7.59 15.91
N ALA A 23 -4.47 7.57 14.59
CA ALA A 23 -5.55 7.09 13.74
C ALA A 23 -5.85 5.61 14.01
N LEU A 24 -4.80 4.79 14.19
CA LEU A 24 -4.97 3.38 14.52
C LEU A 24 -5.56 3.18 15.92
N GLU A 25 -5.20 4.00 16.89
CA GLU A 25 -5.82 3.97 18.22
C GLU A 25 -7.32 4.22 18.13
N GLY A 26 -7.72 5.20 17.29
CA GLY A 26 -9.14 5.46 17.04
C GLY A 26 -9.85 4.26 16.43
N ALA A 27 -9.24 3.62 15.45
CA ALA A 27 -9.82 2.43 14.83
C ALA A 27 -9.93 1.27 15.84
N ALA A 28 -8.88 1.08 16.67
CA ALA A 28 -8.88 0.04 17.68
C ALA A 28 -9.95 0.26 18.74
N SER A 29 -10.25 1.52 19.09
CA SER A 29 -11.30 1.84 20.05
C SER A 29 -12.68 1.41 19.59
N GLU A 30 -12.87 1.26 18.26
CA GLU A 30 -14.11 0.76 17.67
C GLU A 30 -14.03 -0.73 17.34
N GLY A 31 -13.05 -1.44 17.87
CA GLY A 31 -12.94 -2.89 17.73
C GLY A 31 -12.14 -3.40 16.55
N ALA A 32 -11.45 -2.53 15.81
CA ALA A 32 -10.64 -2.95 14.67
C ALA A 32 -9.31 -3.56 15.12
N GLU A 33 -8.83 -4.56 14.38
CA GLU A 33 -7.44 -4.98 14.44
C GLU A 33 -6.61 -3.97 13.67
N THR A 34 -5.46 -3.57 14.20
CA THR A 34 -4.63 -2.55 13.58
C THR A 34 -3.19 -3.00 13.43
N GLU A 35 -2.53 -2.48 12.41
CA GLU A 35 -1.12 -2.74 12.14
C GLU A 35 -0.52 -1.53 11.46
N ILE A 36 0.75 -1.21 11.77
CA ILE A 36 1.49 -0.19 11.04
C ILE A 36 2.66 -0.84 10.31
N ILE A 37 2.87 -0.43 9.05
CA ILE A 37 3.97 -0.93 8.22
C ILE A 37 4.87 0.25 7.86
N HIS A 38 6.16 0.11 8.13
CA HIS A 38 7.16 1.14 7.84
C HIS A 38 7.85 0.82 6.51
N LEU A 39 7.58 1.60 5.48
CA LEU A 39 8.12 1.34 4.15
C LEU A 39 9.64 1.39 4.09
N TYR A 40 10.27 2.24 4.92
CA TYR A 40 11.73 2.36 4.92
C TYR A 40 12.44 1.13 5.51
N ASP A 41 11.70 0.23 6.16
CA ASP A 41 12.25 -1.06 6.61
C ASP A 41 12.30 -2.10 5.50
N LEU A 42 11.64 -1.83 4.38
CA LEU A 42 11.49 -2.79 3.30
C LEU A 42 12.41 -2.46 2.13
N ASN A 43 12.95 -3.49 1.51
CA ASN A 43 13.75 -3.35 0.29
C ASN A 43 12.85 -3.65 -0.90
N PHE A 44 12.47 -2.61 -1.64
CA PHE A 44 11.59 -2.76 -2.78
C PHE A 44 11.78 -1.61 -3.76
N LYS A 45 11.23 -1.76 -4.95
CA LYS A 45 11.26 -0.75 -6.01
C LYS A 45 9.85 -0.35 -6.40
N GLY A 46 9.72 0.79 -7.06
CA GLY A 46 8.51 1.18 -7.73
C GLY A 46 8.20 0.26 -8.93
N CYS A 47 7.12 0.55 -9.62
CA CYS A 47 6.68 -0.24 -10.76
C CYS A 47 7.70 -0.18 -11.91
N THR A 48 8.02 -1.35 -12.47
CA THR A 48 8.98 -1.46 -13.59
C THR A 48 8.28 -1.56 -14.95
N SER A 49 6.96 -1.38 -14.98
CA SER A 49 6.18 -1.43 -16.22
C SER A 49 6.29 -2.75 -16.99
N CYS A 50 6.34 -3.86 -16.27
CA CYS A 50 6.37 -5.18 -16.91
C CYS A 50 5.02 -5.60 -17.49
N PHE A 51 3.93 -4.96 -17.06
CA PHE A 51 2.54 -5.21 -17.49
C PHE A 51 2.03 -6.63 -17.27
N VAL A 52 2.72 -7.44 -16.48
CA VAL A 52 2.25 -8.80 -16.18
C VAL A 52 0.89 -8.78 -15.46
N CYS A 53 0.65 -7.75 -14.64
CA CYS A 53 -0.63 -7.55 -13.96
C CYS A 53 -1.80 -7.22 -14.92
N LYS A 54 -1.50 -6.93 -16.20
CA LYS A 54 -2.49 -6.58 -17.22
C LYS A 54 -2.83 -7.75 -18.16
N LEU A 55 -2.17 -8.89 -18.01
CA LEU A 55 -2.40 -10.05 -18.86
C LEU A 55 -3.63 -10.83 -18.35
N LYS A 56 -4.74 -10.74 -19.09
CA LYS A 56 -6.03 -11.31 -18.67
C LYS A 56 -5.96 -12.81 -18.39
N ASP A 57 -5.16 -13.55 -19.16
CA ASP A 57 -5.03 -15.01 -18.99
C ASP A 57 -3.85 -15.39 -18.11
N GLY A 58 -3.16 -14.41 -17.53
CA GLY A 58 -2.01 -14.62 -16.68
C GLY A 58 -2.39 -14.86 -15.21
N LYS A 59 -1.51 -15.54 -14.49
CA LYS A 59 -1.72 -15.82 -13.06
C LYS A 59 -1.68 -14.58 -12.18
N SER A 60 -1.07 -13.50 -12.67
CA SER A 60 -0.93 -12.25 -11.92
C SER A 60 -1.88 -11.15 -12.38
N TYR A 61 -2.94 -11.49 -13.12
CA TYR A 61 -3.90 -10.48 -13.55
C TYR A 61 -4.49 -9.75 -12.34
N GLY A 62 -4.34 -8.42 -12.32
CA GLY A 62 -4.78 -7.60 -11.20
C GLY A 62 -3.87 -7.65 -9.97
N LYS A 63 -2.71 -8.31 -10.06
CA LYS A 63 -1.74 -8.42 -8.97
C LYS A 63 -0.34 -8.10 -9.48
N CYS A 64 0.48 -7.44 -8.64
CA CYS A 64 1.87 -7.18 -9.00
C CYS A 64 2.66 -8.48 -9.07
N ALA A 65 3.35 -8.71 -10.19
CA ALA A 65 4.16 -9.92 -10.38
C ALA A 65 5.57 -9.79 -9.81
N MET A 66 6.01 -8.59 -9.46
CA MET A 66 7.34 -8.39 -8.88
C MET A 66 7.43 -9.06 -7.51
N LYS A 67 8.55 -9.75 -7.27
CA LYS A 67 8.78 -10.46 -6.00
C LYS A 67 9.90 -9.76 -5.22
N ASP A 68 9.54 -9.15 -4.10
CA ASP A 68 10.47 -8.50 -3.19
C ASP A 68 9.81 -8.39 -1.80
N GLU A 69 10.39 -7.59 -0.92
CA GLU A 69 9.86 -7.46 0.45
C GLU A 69 8.48 -6.79 0.50
N LEU A 70 8.09 -6.10 -0.55
CA LEU A 70 6.75 -5.51 -0.62
C LEU A 70 5.66 -6.53 -0.97
N THR A 71 6.03 -7.66 -1.53
CA THR A 71 5.07 -8.69 -2.00
C THR A 71 4.10 -9.10 -0.90
N HIS A 72 4.60 -9.42 0.30
CA HIS A 72 3.75 -9.84 1.42
C HIS A 72 2.83 -8.72 1.90
N VAL A 73 3.32 -7.48 1.87
CA VAL A 73 2.51 -6.32 2.24
C VAL A 73 1.36 -6.16 1.27
N LEU A 74 1.62 -6.25 -0.04
CA LEU A 74 0.58 -6.12 -1.05
C LEU A 74 -0.47 -7.23 -0.94
N GLU A 75 -0.04 -8.46 -0.65
CA GLU A 75 -0.96 -9.57 -0.42
C GLU A 75 -1.85 -9.31 0.79
N LYS A 76 -1.25 -8.86 1.88
CA LYS A 76 -1.98 -8.53 3.11
C LYS A 76 -3.01 -7.43 2.89
N LEU A 77 -2.68 -6.41 2.08
CA LEU A 77 -3.57 -5.29 1.82
C LEU A 77 -4.80 -5.67 0.99
N ARG A 78 -4.81 -6.82 0.35
CA ARG A 78 -6.00 -7.27 -0.40
C ARG A 78 -7.14 -7.68 0.52
N ASP A 79 -6.83 -8.05 1.75
CA ASP A 79 -7.81 -8.60 2.70
C ASP A 79 -8.18 -7.64 3.83
N VAL A 80 -7.69 -6.41 3.81
CA VAL A 80 -8.01 -5.43 4.86
C VAL A 80 -9.21 -4.59 4.47
N ASP A 81 -9.87 -4.02 5.49
CA ASP A 81 -11.06 -3.20 5.30
C ASP A 81 -10.70 -1.75 5.00
N ALA A 82 -9.58 -1.26 5.54
CA ALA A 82 -9.14 0.11 5.32
C ALA A 82 -7.62 0.22 5.35
N VAL A 83 -7.10 1.15 4.56
CA VAL A 83 -5.67 1.47 4.52
C VAL A 83 -5.51 2.96 4.74
N ILE A 84 -4.60 3.33 5.65
CA ILE A 84 -4.27 4.72 5.94
C ILE A 84 -2.85 4.98 5.46
N LEU A 85 -2.66 5.97 4.60
CA LEU A 85 -1.35 6.31 4.09
C LEU A 85 -0.85 7.59 4.76
N GLY A 86 0.38 7.59 5.25
CA GLY A 86 1.00 8.76 5.82
C GLY A 86 2.41 8.99 5.28
N SER A 87 2.72 10.24 4.94
CA SER A 87 4.02 10.61 4.41
C SER A 87 4.37 12.05 4.80
N PRO A 88 5.63 12.34 5.13
CA PRO A 88 6.06 13.73 5.17
C PRO A 88 6.08 14.30 3.76
N ILE A 89 6.18 15.63 3.67
CA ILE A 89 6.26 16.32 2.38
C ILE A 89 7.74 16.50 2.02
N TYR A 90 8.14 15.88 0.92
CA TYR A 90 9.48 16.00 0.35
C TYR A 90 9.35 16.65 -1.03
N LEU A 91 9.94 17.83 -1.19
CA LEU A 91 9.90 18.57 -2.44
C LEU A 91 8.46 18.73 -2.98
N GLY A 92 7.53 19.07 -2.07
CA GLY A 92 6.13 19.31 -2.43
C GLY A 92 5.31 18.07 -2.71
N ASN A 93 5.82 16.87 -2.41
CA ASN A 93 5.14 15.61 -2.69
C ASN A 93 5.40 14.62 -1.56
N CYS A 94 4.86 13.41 -1.67
CA CYS A 94 5.18 12.34 -0.74
C CYS A 94 6.63 11.88 -0.92
N THR A 95 7.13 11.07 0.02
CA THR A 95 8.48 10.51 -0.11
C THR A 95 8.59 9.57 -1.30
N GLY A 96 9.81 9.33 -1.77
CA GLY A 96 10.07 8.39 -2.85
C GLY A 96 9.58 6.98 -2.51
N GLU A 97 9.77 6.55 -1.26
CA GLU A 97 9.28 5.24 -0.81
C GLU A 97 7.76 5.15 -0.88
N MET A 98 7.05 6.19 -0.45
CA MET A 98 5.59 6.21 -0.53
C MET A 98 5.14 6.20 -1.98
N ARG A 99 5.77 6.95 -2.87
CA ARG A 99 5.42 6.96 -4.28
C ARG A 99 5.64 5.59 -4.91
N SER A 100 6.77 4.96 -4.62
CA SER A 100 7.07 3.61 -5.11
C SER A 100 6.02 2.60 -4.62
N PHE A 101 5.61 2.72 -3.37
CA PHE A 101 4.55 1.88 -2.81
C PHE A 101 3.23 2.10 -3.54
N ILE A 102 2.83 3.35 -3.74
CA ILE A 102 1.57 3.69 -4.41
C ILE A 102 1.53 3.09 -5.82
N GLU A 103 2.63 3.17 -6.55
CA GLU A 103 2.72 2.58 -7.89
C GLU A 103 2.44 1.07 -7.85
N ARG A 104 3.09 0.38 -6.91
CA ARG A 104 2.96 -1.07 -6.76
C ARG A 104 1.60 -1.47 -6.18
N PHE A 105 0.99 -0.60 -5.38
CA PHE A 105 -0.29 -0.87 -4.75
C PHE A 105 -1.47 -0.61 -5.69
N ILE A 106 -1.45 0.49 -6.42
CA ILE A 106 -2.61 0.95 -7.19
C ILE A 106 -2.60 0.43 -8.63
N PHE A 107 -1.44 0.45 -9.31
CA PHE A 107 -1.40 0.12 -10.72
C PHE A 107 -1.96 -1.26 -11.07
N PRO A 108 -1.75 -2.32 -10.27
CA PRO A 108 -2.33 -3.63 -10.58
C PRO A 108 -3.86 -3.65 -10.59
N TYR A 109 -4.52 -2.76 -9.86
CA TYR A 109 -5.99 -2.68 -9.84
C TYR A 109 -6.56 -2.00 -11.09
N LEU A 110 -5.75 -1.30 -11.86
CA LEU A 110 -6.17 -0.62 -13.08
C LEU A 110 -6.23 -1.63 -14.23
N VAL A 111 -7.24 -2.49 -14.21
CA VAL A 111 -7.44 -3.55 -15.21
C VAL A 111 -8.79 -3.36 -15.92
N TYR A 112 -8.85 -3.84 -17.16
CA TYR A 112 -10.06 -3.77 -17.97
C TYR A 112 -10.99 -4.93 -17.60
N SER A 113 -11.66 -4.78 -16.47
CA SER A 113 -12.52 -5.81 -15.90
C SER A 113 -13.79 -5.18 -15.35
N THR A 114 -14.89 -5.92 -15.35
CA THR A 114 -16.12 -5.52 -14.70
C THR A 114 -16.15 -5.86 -13.22
N SER A 115 -15.03 -6.39 -12.69
CA SER A 115 -14.91 -6.71 -11.28
C SER A 115 -15.04 -5.47 -10.41
N PRO A 116 -15.75 -5.54 -9.27
CA PRO A 116 -15.80 -4.42 -8.32
C PRO A 116 -14.43 -4.01 -7.78
N MET A 117 -13.42 -4.88 -7.93
CA MET A 117 -12.04 -4.58 -7.54
C MET A 117 -11.30 -3.76 -8.59
N SER A 118 -11.89 -3.55 -9.75
CA SER A 118 -11.29 -2.72 -10.79
C SER A 118 -11.61 -1.26 -10.55
N ILE A 119 -10.58 -0.41 -10.68
CA ILE A 119 -10.77 1.05 -10.62
C ILE A 119 -11.26 1.56 -11.96
N ILE A 120 -10.93 0.85 -13.04
CA ILE A 120 -11.41 1.12 -14.39
C ILE A 120 -12.34 -0.02 -14.77
N SER A 121 -13.58 0.26 -14.82
CA SER A 121 -14.60 -0.74 -15.16
C SER A 121 -15.26 -0.44 -16.50
#